data_e21255a74c5fed9b4d2c3628d5a16fdf
#
_entry.id   e21255a74c5fed9b4d2c3628d5a16fdf
#
_cell.length_a   1.000
_cell.length_b   1.000
_cell.length_c   1.000
_cell.angle_alpha   90.00
_cell.angle_beta   90.00
_cell.angle_gamma   90.00
#
_symmetry.space_group_name_H-M   'P 1'
#
loop_
_entity.id
_entity.type
_entity.pdbx_description
1 polymer ?
#
loop_
_entity_poly.entity_id
_entity_poly.type
_entity_poly.pdbx_seq_one_letter_code
_entity_poly.pdbx_strand_id
1 'polypeptide(L)'
;MKHTFTLIIALLLAPLASLQADDAIKPNIVFIYADDWGWGDLACHGNTWQKTPNLDRLAKEGMAFRQFNVLSPVCSPSRVAAMTGQFPARYSFLFALMDPEANRKMGQPDWLDPKAPTLFRFLKTAGYRTAHVGKWHMGKDANAPQMSAYGVDVSTVYHGPGPQLSKGAVGEHAVKTIEELKQRQPFYLNVWIPHTHRAIQPSQASMELFKELDPQRQAYAAWIYEGDQIVGRVLDALRKAGLEQNTIVIFSSDNGPAGQEWKPDARPPTPGDGAAKKGNDRDLSVGSTGGLRGRKGSLFEGGVRTPFIVRWPGHVPANTTNVNTVFSAVDLLPTLCAAAGAVLPDDYRGDGENLIAAWQGKAVSRTKPLFWKVHAGSAPFAMRDGEWKLYADPEGKHVELYNVVQDRAETKELSQQNPELIARMTQALSAWKETLPKIPNPDCVSKDRGTGSEKRSQETESPEPTTKAPVRDRNGPFNRWDTNKDGFLTLEEYPTDPKNGAASEGRFKRFDKNNDGKVSREEFVGPPAK
;
A
#
# COMPACT_ATOMS: atom_id res chain seq x y z
N MET A 1 -63.20 -74.41 8.19
CA MET A 1 -63.36 -72.95 8.39
C MET A 1 -61.89 -72.39 8.30
N LYS A 2 -61.65 -71.74 7.17
CA LYS A 2 -60.33 -71.11 6.91
C LYS A 2 -60.44 -69.62 7.13
N HIS A 3 -59.74 -69.07 8.09
CA HIS A 3 -59.65 -67.63 8.35
C HIS A 3 -58.45 -67.04 7.60
N THR A 4 -58.68 -66.26 6.60
CA THR A 4 -57.66 -65.51 5.86
C THR A 4 -57.46 -64.16 6.55
N PHE A 5 -56.24 -63.95 7.10
CA PHE A 5 -55.84 -62.66 7.67
C PHE A 5 -55.26 -61.79 6.55
N THR A 6 -55.91 -60.70 6.25
CA THR A 6 -55.45 -59.67 5.29
C THR A 6 -54.62 -58.64 6.07
N LEU A 7 -53.33 -58.60 5.80
CA LEU A 7 -52.39 -57.60 6.39
C LEU A 7 -52.44 -56.31 5.55
N ILE A 8 -52.97 -55.25 6.12
CA ILE A 8 -52.99 -53.92 5.50
C ILE A 8 -51.68 -53.22 5.89
N ILE A 9 -50.72 -53.09 4.93
CA ILE A 9 -49.51 -52.26 5.10
C ILE A 9 -49.88 -50.80 4.77
N ALA A 10 -50.03 -50.00 5.79
CA ALA A 10 -50.13 -48.53 5.65
C ALA A 10 -48.75 -47.93 5.36
N LEU A 11 -48.50 -47.58 4.12
CA LEU A 11 -47.32 -46.81 3.71
C LEU A 11 -47.45 -45.39 4.25
N LEU A 12 -46.72 -45.05 5.30
CA LEU A 12 -46.53 -43.66 5.77
C LEU A 12 -45.63 -42.94 4.79
N LEU A 13 -46.25 -42.21 3.85
CA LEU A 13 -45.59 -41.16 3.06
C LEU A 13 -45.29 -39.99 4.00
N ALA A 14 -44.10 -39.98 4.63
CA ALA A 14 -43.54 -38.77 5.22
C ALA A 14 -43.20 -37.79 4.09
N PRO A 15 -43.59 -36.52 4.12
CA PRO A 15 -43.13 -35.55 3.18
C PRO A 15 -41.63 -35.38 3.39
N LEU A 16 -40.83 -35.68 2.36
CA LEU A 16 -39.47 -35.20 2.25
C LEU A 16 -39.55 -33.66 2.24
N ALA A 17 -39.45 -33.06 3.45
CA ALA A 17 -39.12 -31.67 3.53
C ALA A 17 -37.75 -31.55 2.84
N SER A 18 -37.74 -31.00 1.65
CA SER A 18 -36.53 -30.51 1.01
C SER A 18 -35.89 -29.58 2.04
N LEU A 19 -34.79 -30.01 2.69
CA LEU A 19 -33.88 -29.08 3.28
C LEU A 19 -33.39 -28.17 2.16
N GLN A 20 -34.09 -27.06 1.90
CA GLN A 20 -33.48 -25.91 1.29
C GLN A 20 -32.32 -25.61 2.20
N ALA A 21 -31.10 -25.84 1.72
CA ALA A 21 -29.92 -25.26 2.32
C ALA A 21 -30.25 -23.76 2.41
N ASP A 22 -30.39 -23.27 3.64
CA ASP A 22 -30.46 -21.84 3.89
C ASP A 22 -29.29 -21.24 3.09
N ASP A 23 -29.61 -20.47 2.05
CA ASP A 23 -28.57 -19.74 1.30
C ASP A 23 -27.92 -18.82 2.32
N ALA A 24 -26.80 -19.30 2.91
CA ALA A 24 -26.11 -18.58 3.96
C ALA A 24 -25.81 -17.18 3.42
N ILE A 25 -26.34 -16.16 4.10
CA ILE A 25 -26.20 -14.78 3.65
C ILE A 25 -24.71 -14.46 3.50
N LYS A 26 -24.29 -14.24 2.26
CA LYS A 26 -22.89 -13.94 1.95
C LYS A 26 -22.44 -12.68 2.69
N PRO A 27 -21.26 -12.67 3.34
CA PRO A 27 -20.78 -11.50 4.08
C PRO A 27 -20.39 -10.37 3.11
N ASN A 28 -20.60 -9.12 3.51
CA ASN A 28 -19.87 -8.02 2.89
C ASN A 28 -18.40 -8.10 3.26
N ILE A 29 -17.52 -7.53 2.44
CA ILE A 29 -16.08 -7.55 2.66
C ILE A 29 -15.55 -6.12 2.52
N VAL A 30 -14.85 -5.64 3.54
CA VAL A 30 -14.14 -4.36 3.54
C VAL A 30 -12.67 -4.61 3.81
N PHE A 31 -11.81 -4.30 2.83
CA PHE A 31 -10.36 -4.41 2.97
C PHE A 31 -9.72 -3.03 3.08
N ILE A 32 -9.31 -2.69 4.30
CA ILE A 32 -8.59 -1.46 4.62
C ILE A 32 -7.10 -1.73 4.50
N TYR A 33 -6.42 -1.00 3.60
CA TYR A 33 -5.01 -1.22 3.30
C TYR A 33 -4.25 0.10 3.40
N ALA A 34 -3.42 0.22 4.42
CA ALA A 34 -2.61 1.40 4.67
C ALA A 34 -1.35 1.42 3.80
N ASP A 35 -0.71 2.57 3.71
CA ASP A 35 0.48 2.83 2.90
C ASP A 35 1.65 3.18 3.82
N ASP A 36 2.71 2.35 3.82
CA ASP A 36 3.93 2.54 4.62
C ASP A 36 3.76 2.43 6.16
N TRP A 37 2.77 1.68 6.67
CA TRP A 37 2.66 1.44 8.11
C TRP A 37 3.50 0.25 8.55
N GLY A 38 4.37 0.50 9.52
CA GLY A 38 5.19 -0.56 10.11
C GLY A 38 4.42 -1.51 11.01
N TRP A 39 4.95 -2.71 11.19
CA TRP A 39 4.41 -3.68 12.15
C TRP A 39 4.31 -3.10 13.56
N GLY A 40 5.28 -2.26 13.95
CA GLY A 40 5.35 -1.61 15.24
C GLY A 40 4.62 -0.26 15.35
N ASP A 41 3.87 0.17 14.33
CA ASP A 41 3.18 1.46 14.38
C ASP A 41 1.84 1.42 15.12
N LEU A 42 1.30 0.24 15.43
CA LEU A 42 0.05 0.09 16.13
C LEU A 42 0.23 0.04 17.66
N ALA A 43 -0.64 0.70 18.42
CA ALA A 43 -0.63 0.63 19.89
C ALA A 43 -0.90 -0.80 20.37
N CYS A 44 -1.83 -1.56 19.75
CA CYS A 44 -2.07 -2.98 20.07
C CYS A 44 -0.89 -3.91 19.73
N HIS A 45 0.14 -3.43 19.04
CA HIS A 45 1.42 -4.13 18.83
C HIS A 45 2.51 -3.71 19.83
N GLY A 46 2.17 -2.85 20.81
CA GLY A 46 3.07 -2.43 21.88
C GLY A 46 3.74 -1.07 21.64
N ASN A 47 3.31 -0.29 20.65
CA ASN A 47 3.80 1.08 20.49
C ASN A 47 3.25 1.97 21.61
N THR A 48 4.15 2.60 22.36
CA THR A 48 3.78 3.40 23.54
C THR A 48 3.53 4.88 23.23
N TRP A 49 3.92 5.35 22.06
CA TRP A 49 3.78 6.75 21.67
C TRP A 49 2.76 6.99 20.54
N GLN A 50 2.28 5.92 19.91
CA GLN A 50 1.18 5.96 18.95
C GLN A 50 -0.18 5.84 19.61
N LYS A 51 -1.19 6.43 18.97
CA LYS A 51 -2.60 6.30 19.38
C LYS A 51 -3.40 5.77 18.19
N THR A 52 -3.77 4.49 18.25
CA THR A 52 -4.55 3.82 17.20
C THR A 52 -5.84 3.21 17.76
N PRO A 53 -6.73 4.02 18.40
CA PRO A 53 -7.86 3.49 19.18
C PRO A 53 -8.86 2.69 18.34
N ASN A 54 -9.03 3.00 17.06
CA ASN A 54 -9.96 2.29 16.18
C ASN A 54 -9.40 0.94 15.73
N LEU A 55 -8.09 0.87 15.46
CA LEU A 55 -7.40 -0.41 15.18
C LEU A 55 -7.30 -1.28 16.44
N ASP A 56 -7.07 -0.68 17.60
CA ASP A 56 -7.09 -1.40 18.88
C ASP A 56 -8.49 -1.99 19.16
N ARG A 57 -9.55 -1.25 18.82
CA ARG A 57 -10.94 -1.75 18.86
C ARG A 57 -11.13 -2.89 17.86
N LEU A 58 -10.70 -2.72 16.61
CA LEU A 58 -10.80 -3.77 15.58
C LEU A 58 -10.08 -5.05 16.01
N ALA A 59 -8.90 -4.94 16.62
CA ALA A 59 -8.14 -6.08 17.14
C ALA A 59 -8.85 -6.78 18.31
N LYS A 60 -9.51 -6.01 19.19
CA LYS A 60 -10.34 -6.57 20.28
C LYS A 60 -11.62 -7.25 19.78
N GLU A 61 -12.21 -6.74 18.71
CA GLU A 61 -13.41 -7.29 18.08
C GLU A 61 -13.10 -8.45 17.12
N GLY A 62 -11.83 -8.72 16.82
CA GLY A 62 -11.38 -9.71 15.86
C GLY A 62 -10.12 -10.47 16.28
N MET A 63 -9.33 -10.86 15.29
CA MET A 63 -8.08 -11.59 15.45
C MET A 63 -6.92 -10.84 14.81
N ALA A 64 -5.79 -10.72 15.51
CA ALA A 64 -4.54 -10.20 14.99
C ALA A 64 -3.58 -11.33 14.62
N PHE A 65 -3.02 -11.31 13.41
CA PHE A 65 -1.98 -12.25 12.97
C PHE A 65 -0.59 -11.64 13.14
N ARG A 66 0.29 -12.33 13.84
CA ARG A 66 1.64 -11.86 14.13
C ARG A 66 2.66 -12.22 13.03
N GLN A 67 2.31 -13.13 12.13
CA GLN A 67 3.17 -13.61 11.05
C GLN A 67 2.55 -13.36 9.66
N PHE A 68 2.09 -12.13 9.41
CA PHE A 68 1.61 -11.74 8.10
C PHE A 68 2.74 -11.11 7.28
N ASN A 69 2.94 -11.63 6.06
CA ASN A 69 3.94 -11.11 5.13
C ASN A 69 3.29 -10.60 3.83
N VAL A 70 3.65 -9.39 3.45
CA VAL A 70 3.40 -8.89 2.10
C VAL A 70 4.49 -9.35 1.13
N LEU A 71 4.20 -9.37 -0.17
CA LEU A 71 5.08 -9.99 -1.17
C LEU A 71 6.05 -9.01 -1.84
N SER A 72 6.14 -7.81 -1.29
CA SER A 72 7.16 -6.83 -1.68
C SER A 72 7.35 -5.82 -0.55
N PRO A 73 8.56 -5.27 -0.40
CA PRO A 73 8.81 -4.19 0.55
C PRO A 73 8.43 -2.80 0.02
N VAL A 74 7.65 -2.74 -1.10
CA VAL A 74 7.18 -1.49 -1.71
C VAL A 74 5.76 -1.65 -2.29
N CYS A 75 5.07 -0.52 -2.46
CA CYS A 75 3.62 -0.44 -2.65
C CYS A 75 3.07 -1.21 -3.87
N SER A 76 3.47 -0.85 -5.10
CA SER A 76 2.82 -1.39 -6.32
C SER A 76 2.83 -2.91 -6.39
N PRO A 77 3.98 -3.59 -6.22
CA PRO A 77 3.99 -5.06 -6.27
C PRO A 77 3.24 -5.69 -5.07
N SER A 78 3.27 -5.12 -3.87
CA SER A 78 2.46 -5.62 -2.75
C SER A 78 0.97 -5.58 -3.05
N ARG A 79 0.49 -4.50 -3.69
CA ARG A 79 -0.92 -4.34 -4.10
C ARG A 79 -1.29 -5.34 -5.19
N VAL A 80 -0.39 -5.62 -6.13
CA VAL A 80 -0.58 -6.68 -7.14
C VAL A 80 -0.77 -8.03 -6.44
N ALA A 81 0.09 -8.40 -5.49
CA ALA A 81 -0.01 -9.67 -4.78
C ALA A 81 -1.35 -9.81 -4.03
N ALA A 82 -1.76 -8.77 -3.29
CA ALA A 82 -3.01 -8.77 -2.54
C ALA A 82 -4.25 -8.90 -3.44
N MET A 83 -4.21 -8.35 -4.66
CA MET A 83 -5.33 -8.40 -5.59
C MET A 83 -5.38 -9.67 -6.43
N THR A 84 -4.22 -10.23 -6.80
CA THR A 84 -4.17 -11.35 -7.76
C THR A 84 -4.00 -12.72 -7.08
N GLY A 85 -3.59 -12.76 -5.81
CA GLY A 85 -3.22 -14.01 -5.14
C GLY A 85 -1.97 -14.66 -5.76
N GLN A 86 -1.17 -13.88 -6.49
CA GLN A 86 0.03 -14.35 -7.20
C GLN A 86 1.24 -13.48 -6.85
N PHE A 87 2.44 -14.08 -6.94
CA PHE A 87 3.67 -13.33 -6.73
C PHE A 87 3.82 -12.20 -7.75
N PRO A 88 4.12 -10.96 -7.33
CA PRO A 88 4.16 -9.80 -8.23
C PRO A 88 5.25 -9.91 -9.32
N ALA A 89 6.29 -10.71 -9.07
CA ALA A 89 7.32 -11.00 -10.05
C ALA A 89 6.80 -11.74 -11.29
N ARG A 90 5.65 -12.45 -11.21
CA ARG A 90 4.97 -13.05 -12.37
C ARG A 90 4.47 -12.02 -13.38
N TYR A 91 4.28 -10.78 -12.92
CA TYR A 91 3.89 -9.63 -13.73
C TYR A 91 5.04 -8.66 -13.97
N SER A 92 6.28 -9.04 -13.62
CA SER A 92 7.46 -8.16 -13.64
C SER A 92 7.32 -6.89 -12.77
N PHE A 93 6.46 -6.91 -11.75
CA PHE A 93 6.39 -5.83 -10.76
C PHE A 93 7.50 -6.03 -9.73
N LEU A 94 8.60 -5.31 -9.90
CA LEU A 94 9.83 -5.46 -9.13
C LEU A 94 10.09 -4.29 -8.18
N PHE A 95 9.40 -3.16 -8.43
CA PHE A 95 9.50 -1.93 -7.65
C PHE A 95 8.19 -1.14 -7.71
N ALA A 96 8.08 -0.04 -6.95
CA ALA A 96 6.95 0.88 -7.05
C ALA A 96 6.87 1.48 -8.45
N LEU A 97 5.68 1.55 -9.05
CA LEU A 97 5.49 2.17 -10.35
C LEU A 97 5.84 3.65 -10.30
N MET A 98 6.64 4.07 -11.24
CA MET A 98 7.07 5.45 -11.47
C MET A 98 6.56 5.95 -12.82
N ASP A 99 7.27 6.88 -13.45
CA ASP A 99 7.01 7.24 -14.83
C ASP A 99 7.44 6.11 -15.79
N PRO A 100 6.91 6.09 -17.04
CA PRO A 100 7.19 5.00 -17.98
C PRO A 100 8.69 4.82 -18.33
N GLU A 101 9.48 5.89 -18.31
CA GLU A 101 10.91 5.80 -18.58
C GLU A 101 11.65 5.08 -17.44
N ALA A 102 11.33 5.44 -16.21
CA ALA A 102 11.90 4.79 -15.02
C ALA A 102 11.45 3.33 -14.92
N ASN A 103 10.17 3.02 -15.19
CA ASN A 103 9.66 1.65 -15.22
C ASN A 103 10.40 0.79 -16.25
N ARG A 104 10.62 1.33 -17.46
CA ARG A 104 11.37 0.65 -18.50
C ARG A 104 12.82 0.35 -18.09
N LYS A 105 13.50 1.31 -17.44
CA LYS A 105 14.88 1.11 -16.93
C LYS A 105 14.95 0.02 -15.88
N MET A 106 13.86 -0.22 -15.15
CA MET A 106 13.73 -1.27 -14.14
C MET A 106 13.22 -2.60 -14.72
N GLY A 107 12.91 -2.68 -16.03
CA GLY A 107 12.36 -3.88 -16.63
C GLY A 107 10.97 -4.25 -16.10
N GLN A 108 10.14 -3.25 -15.75
CA GLN A 108 8.79 -3.46 -15.24
C GLN A 108 7.72 -2.80 -16.13
N PRO A 109 6.44 -3.25 -16.05
CA PRO A 109 5.35 -2.67 -16.81
C PRO A 109 4.93 -1.31 -16.24
N ASP A 110 4.04 -0.58 -16.95
CA ASP A 110 3.46 0.68 -16.52
C ASP A 110 2.11 0.48 -15.81
N TRP A 111 1.46 -0.68 -16.01
CA TRP A 111 0.23 -1.08 -15.31
C TRP A 111 0.12 -2.59 -15.19
N LEU A 112 -0.73 -3.03 -14.26
CA LEU A 112 -1.11 -4.44 -14.14
C LEU A 112 -1.87 -4.88 -15.40
N ASP A 113 -1.56 -6.08 -15.89
CA ASP A 113 -2.31 -6.68 -17.00
C ASP A 113 -3.83 -6.69 -16.67
N PRO A 114 -4.67 -6.06 -17.50
CA PRO A 114 -6.12 -6.08 -17.27
C PRO A 114 -6.71 -7.48 -17.34
N LYS A 115 -6.00 -8.48 -17.87
CA LYS A 115 -6.41 -9.89 -17.87
C LYS A 115 -6.05 -10.62 -16.57
N ALA A 116 -5.27 -9.98 -15.67
CA ALA A 116 -4.88 -10.59 -14.41
C ALA A 116 -6.10 -11.06 -13.60
N PRO A 117 -5.99 -12.22 -12.92
CA PRO A 117 -7.05 -12.74 -12.06
C PRO A 117 -7.14 -11.90 -10.78
N THR A 118 -8.05 -10.93 -10.76
CA THR A 118 -8.21 -10.07 -9.58
C THR A 118 -9.30 -10.59 -8.64
N LEU A 119 -9.13 -10.33 -7.35
CA LEU A 119 -10.15 -10.61 -6.33
C LEU A 119 -11.52 -9.97 -6.69
N PHE A 120 -11.51 -8.77 -7.29
CA PHE A 120 -12.73 -8.12 -7.78
C PHE A 120 -13.49 -8.99 -8.78
N ARG A 121 -12.78 -9.60 -9.75
CA ARG A 121 -13.40 -10.43 -10.77
C ARG A 121 -14.06 -11.66 -10.17
N PHE A 122 -13.34 -12.36 -9.28
CA PHE A 122 -13.87 -13.59 -8.67
C PHE A 122 -15.03 -13.29 -7.71
N LEU A 123 -14.97 -12.23 -6.95
CA LEU A 123 -16.10 -11.84 -6.11
C LEU A 123 -17.30 -11.38 -6.95
N LYS A 124 -17.07 -10.72 -8.07
CA LYS A 124 -18.13 -10.33 -9.00
C LYS A 124 -18.86 -11.54 -9.59
N THR A 125 -18.14 -12.62 -9.95
CA THR A 125 -18.80 -13.89 -10.39
C THR A 125 -19.62 -14.54 -9.29
N ALA A 126 -19.31 -14.25 -8.02
CA ALA A 126 -20.09 -14.69 -6.87
C ALA A 126 -21.26 -13.74 -6.51
N GLY A 127 -21.53 -12.74 -7.34
CA GLY A 127 -22.65 -11.79 -7.17
C GLY A 127 -22.33 -10.55 -6.34
N TYR A 128 -21.06 -10.30 -6.00
CA TYR A 128 -20.67 -9.11 -5.27
C TYR A 128 -20.70 -7.85 -6.13
N ARG A 129 -21.19 -6.75 -5.57
CA ARG A 129 -20.90 -5.41 -6.07
C ARG A 129 -19.51 -5.01 -5.60
N THR A 130 -18.67 -4.49 -6.49
CA THR A 130 -17.26 -4.23 -6.21
C THR A 130 -16.95 -2.74 -6.22
N ALA A 131 -16.17 -2.28 -5.24
CA ALA A 131 -15.78 -0.88 -5.14
C ALA A 131 -14.34 -0.69 -4.68
N HIS A 132 -13.72 0.42 -5.10
CA HIS A 132 -12.39 0.83 -4.67
C HIS A 132 -12.36 2.32 -4.34
N VAL A 133 -11.87 2.65 -3.14
CA VAL A 133 -11.65 4.02 -2.68
C VAL A 133 -10.22 4.16 -2.19
N GLY A 134 -9.45 5.08 -2.76
CA GLY A 134 -8.10 5.40 -2.31
C GLY A 134 -6.98 5.05 -3.29
N LYS A 135 -5.79 4.76 -2.77
CA LYS A 135 -4.58 4.55 -3.57
C LYS A 135 -4.65 3.25 -4.37
N TRP A 136 -4.59 3.37 -5.72
CA TRP A 136 -4.52 2.20 -6.60
C TRP A 136 -3.08 1.72 -6.82
N HIS A 137 -2.25 2.54 -7.43
CA HIS A 137 -0.81 2.36 -7.69
C HIS A 137 -0.41 1.08 -8.44
N MET A 138 -1.33 0.50 -9.21
CA MET A 138 -1.08 -0.61 -10.15
C MET A 138 -1.32 -0.17 -11.60
N GLY A 139 -1.08 1.11 -11.88
CA GLY A 139 -1.24 1.82 -13.14
C GLY A 139 -1.77 3.22 -12.86
N LYS A 140 -1.00 4.25 -13.17
CA LYS A 140 -1.36 5.67 -13.00
C LYS A 140 -1.21 6.48 -14.29
N ASP A 141 -0.61 5.89 -15.30
CA ASP A 141 -0.44 6.50 -16.61
C ASP A 141 -1.79 6.80 -17.25
N ALA A 142 -1.86 7.85 -18.09
CA ALA A 142 -3.09 8.21 -18.80
C ALA A 142 -3.59 7.09 -19.73
N ASN A 143 -2.69 6.22 -20.18
CA ASN A 143 -3.01 5.07 -21.03
C ASN A 143 -3.32 3.80 -20.23
N ALA A 144 -3.24 3.85 -18.89
CA ALA A 144 -3.56 2.69 -18.04
C ALA A 144 -5.04 2.30 -18.18
N PRO A 145 -5.36 1.00 -18.20
CA PRO A 145 -6.73 0.52 -18.25
C PRO A 145 -7.57 1.07 -17.10
N GLN A 146 -8.83 1.44 -17.38
CA GLN A 146 -9.77 1.92 -16.38
C GLN A 146 -10.06 0.85 -15.31
N MET A 147 -10.49 1.25 -14.12
CA MET A 147 -10.77 0.37 -12.99
C MET A 147 -11.77 -0.76 -13.32
N SER A 148 -12.74 -0.50 -14.22
CA SER A 148 -13.69 -1.49 -14.70
C SER A 148 -13.02 -2.67 -15.41
N ALA A 149 -11.88 -2.44 -16.05
CA ALA A 149 -11.08 -3.50 -16.69
C ALA A 149 -10.54 -4.53 -15.70
N TYR A 150 -10.46 -4.19 -14.42
CA TYR A 150 -10.04 -5.09 -13.32
C TYR A 150 -11.24 -5.69 -12.54
N GLY A 151 -12.46 -5.40 -12.97
CA GLY A 151 -13.68 -5.90 -12.32
C GLY A 151 -14.25 -4.96 -11.25
N VAL A 152 -13.80 -3.71 -11.17
CA VAL A 152 -14.31 -2.72 -10.23
C VAL A 152 -15.53 -2.00 -10.81
N ASP A 153 -16.65 -1.98 -10.08
CA ASP A 153 -17.89 -1.33 -10.51
C ASP A 153 -17.95 0.15 -10.15
N VAL A 154 -17.40 0.52 -8.99
CA VAL A 154 -17.40 1.91 -8.49
C VAL A 154 -16.02 2.25 -7.98
N SER A 155 -15.46 3.39 -8.37
CA SER A 155 -14.15 3.81 -7.87
C SER A 155 -14.00 5.31 -7.74
N THR A 156 -13.27 5.72 -6.69
CA THR A 156 -12.61 7.02 -6.57
C THR A 156 -11.18 6.76 -6.14
N VAL A 157 -10.22 7.28 -6.89
CA VAL A 157 -8.83 6.82 -6.81
C VAL A 157 -7.86 7.92 -6.44
N TYR A 158 -6.77 7.52 -5.80
CA TYR A 158 -5.54 8.25 -5.63
C TYR A 158 -4.43 7.47 -6.33
N HIS A 159 -3.63 8.09 -7.19
CA HIS A 159 -2.62 7.41 -8.02
C HIS A 159 -3.18 6.22 -8.82
N GLY A 160 -4.22 6.46 -9.60
CA GLY A 160 -4.84 5.44 -10.44
C GLY A 160 -5.70 6.04 -11.56
N PRO A 161 -6.23 5.22 -12.47
CA PRO A 161 -7.12 5.65 -13.52
C PRO A 161 -8.55 5.79 -12.97
N GLY A 162 -9.19 6.93 -13.21
CA GLY A 162 -10.58 7.19 -12.78
C GLY A 162 -10.75 8.52 -12.04
N PRO A 163 -11.92 8.76 -11.44
CA PRO A 163 -12.17 9.97 -10.65
C PRO A 163 -11.18 10.10 -9.51
N GLN A 164 -10.41 11.20 -9.50
CA GLN A 164 -9.34 11.44 -8.52
C GLN A 164 -9.89 11.95 -7.20
N LEU A 165 -9.23 11.58 -6.10
CA LEU A 165 -9.48 12.13 -4.77
C LEU A 165 -8.18 12.56 -4.08
N SER A 166 -8.28 13.49 -3.13
CA SER A 166 -7.16 13.86 -2.26
C SER A 166 -6.94 12.84 -1.15
N LYS A 167 -5.75 12.83 -0.54
CA LYS A 167 -5.44 11.94 0.59
C LYS A 167 -6.44 12.07 1.73
N GLY A 168 -6.79 13.30 2.11
CA GLY A 168 -7.71 13.59 3.21
C GLY A 168 -9.16 13.17 2.95
N ALA A 169 -9.57 13.04 1.67
CA ALA A 169 -10.95 12.72 1.31
C ALA A 169 -11.28 11.21 1.35
N VAL A 170 -10.29 10.32 1.52
CA VAL A 170 -10.51 8.86 1.48
C VAL A 170 -11.57 8.42 2.48
N GLY A 171 -11.55 8.94 3.71
CA GLY A 171 -12.53 8.55 4.74
C GLY A 171 -13.95 8.97 4.40
N GLU A 172 -14.15 10.17 3.86
CA GLU A 172 -15.46 10.68 3.43
C GLU A 172 -16.01 9.84 2.27
N HIS A 173 -15.18 9.62 1.23
CA HIS A 173 -15.58 8.80 0.09
C HIS A 173 -15.86 7.35 0.47
N ALA A 174 -15.13 6.77 1.43
CA ALA A 174 -15.41 5.43 1.93
C ALA A 174 -16.77 5.34 2.60
N VAL A 175 -17.12 6.31 3.47
CA VAL A 175 -18.44 6.40 4.10
C VAL A 175 -19.55 6.54 3.07
N LYS A 176 -19.40 7.46 2.11
CA LYS A 176 -20.37 7.64 1.01
C LYS A 176 -20.56 6.35 0.21
N THR A 177 -19.46 5.67 -0.13
CA THR A 177 -19.51 4.41 -0.87
C THR A 177 -20.24 3.31 -0.08
N ILE A 178 -20.03 3.21 1.25
CA ILE A 178 -20.75 2.26 2.11
C ILE A 178 -22.26 2.57 2.08
N GLU A 179 -22.66 3.84 2.17
CA GLU A 179 -24.08 4.24 2.10
C GLU A 179 -24.71 3.90 0.75
N GLU A 180 -23.99 4.00 -0.35
CA GLU A 180 -24.44 3.61 -1.68
C GLU A 180 -24.54 2.07 -1.83
N LEU A 181 -23.61 1.33 -1.22
CA LEU A 181 -23.53 -0.13 -1.32
C LEU A 181 -24.48 -0.87 -0.37
N LYS A 182 -24.97 -0.23 0.71
CA LYS A 182 -25.84 -0.90 1.69
C LYS A 182 -27.11 -1.54 1.10
N GLN A 183 -27.59 -1.04 -0.04
CA GLN A 183 -28.71 -1.59 -0.79
C GLN A 183 -28.29 -2.58 -1.90
N ARG A 184 -26.99 -2.88 -2.00
CA ARG A 184 -26.38 -3.69 -3.06
C ARG A 184 -25.52 -4.82 -2.50
N GLN A 185 -26.00 -5.49 -1.45
CA GLN A 185 -25.30 -6.61 -0.81
C GLN A 185 -25.43 -7.90 -1.63
N PRO A 186 -24.42 -8.79 -1.56
CA PRO A 186 -23.13 -8.58 -0.91
C PRO A 186 -22.23 -7.61 -1.69
N PHE A 187 -21.33 -6.91 -1.00
CA PHE A 187 -20.35 -6.05 -1.66
C PHE A 187 -18.92 -6.33 -1.17
N TYR A 188 -17.96 -5.99 -2.03
CA TYR A 188 -16.54 -5.92 -1.72
C TYR A 188 -16.04 -4.50 -1.91
N LEU A 189 -15.45 -3.91 -0.87
CA LEU A 189 -14.94 -2.55 -0.86
C LEU A 189 -13.46 -2.53 -0.43
N ASN A 190 -12.59 -2.04 -1.29
CA ASN A 190 -11.25 -1.60 -0.90
C ASN A 190 -11.30 -0.17 -0.37
N VAL A 191 -10.76 0.05 0.84
CA VAL A 191 -10.46 1.37 1.40
C VAL A 191 -8.94 1.46 1.58
N TRP A 192 -8.25 1.95 0.57
CA TRP A 192 -6.78 1.96 0.55
C TRP A 192 -6.24 3.32 0.92
N ILE A 193 -5.85 3.45 2.19
CA ILE A 193 -5.49 4.69 2.85
C ILE A 193 -4.07 5.11 2.45
N PRO A 194 -3.84 6.31 1.88
CA PRO A 194 -2.51 6.76 1.47
C PRO A 194 -1.65 7.35 2.62
N HIS A 195 -2.12 7.30 3.86
CA HIS A 195 -1.36 7.60 5.06
C HIS A 195 -0.47 6.37 5.37
N THR A 196 0.78 6.46 5.59
CA THR A 196 1.69 7.56 5.88
C THR A 196 2.67 7.90 4.74
N HIS A 197 2.30 7.60 3.50
CA HIS A 197 3.14 7.98 2.36
C HIS A 197 3.33 9.51 2.29
N ARG A 198 4.50 9.97 1.84
CA ARG A 198 4.83 11.40 1.69
C ARG A 198 3.75 12.19 0.93
N ALA A 199 3.46 13.47 1.18
CA ALA A 199 4.04 14.25 2.28
C ALA A 199 3.25 13.98 3.57
N ILE A 200 3.92 14.03 4.73
CA ILE A 200 3.28 13.94 6.06
C ILE A 200 2.79 15.34 6.41
N GLN A 201 1.48 15.53 6.45
CA GLN A 201 0.83 16.84 6.62
C GLN A 201 -0.39 16.73 7.56
N PRO A 202 -0.15 16.38 8.83
CA PRO A 202 -1.24 16.27 9.80
C PRO A 202 -1.84 17.64 10.10
N SER A 203 -3.10 17.64 10.51
CA SER A 203 -3.78 18.83 11.01
C SER A 203 -3.17 19.31 12.34
N GLN A 204 -3.30 20.60 12.62
CA GLN A 204 -2.87 21.17 13.91
C GLN A 204 -3.59 20.51 15.08
N ALA A 205 -4.87 20.16 14.93
CA ALA A 205 -5.65 19.47 15.95
C ALA A 205 -5.07 18.09 16.28
N SER A 206 -4.67 17.33 15.26
CA SER A 206 -4.01 16.03 15.48
C SER A 206 -2.61 16.19 16.08
N MET A 207 -1.86 17.21 15.67
CA MET A 207 -0.54 17.52 16.25
C MET A 207 -0.61 17.80 17.75
N GLU A 208 -1.62 18.53 18.21
CA GLU A 208 -1.80 18.85 19.64
C GLU A 208 -1.97 17.62 20.51
N LEU A 209 -2.54 16.52 19.99
CA LEU A 209 -2.70 15.26 20.73
C LEU A 209 -1.35 14.59 21.07
N PHE A 210 -0.27 15.02 20.45
CA PHE A 210 1.07 14.44 20.56
C PHE A 210 2.14 15.49 20.90
N LYS A 211 1.74 16.62 21.50
CA LYS A 211 2.64 17.75 21.81
C LYS A 211 3.80 17.40 22.73
N GLU A 212 3.70 16.31 23.50
CA GLU A 212 4.76 15.83 24.40
C GLU A 212 5.88 15.07 23.67
N LEU A 213 5.69 14.78 22.36
CA LEU A 213 6.70 14.13 21.54
C LEU A 213 7.60 15.17 20.87
N ASP A 214 8.80 14.75 20.50
CA ASP A 214 9.64 15.57 19.61
C ASP A 214 8.92 15.84 18.27
N PRO A 215 9.28 16.92 17.57
CA PRO A 215 8.53 17.38 16.39
C PRO A 215 8.41 16.32 15.27
N GLN A 216 9.37 15.40 15.15
CA GLN A 216 9.35 14.39 14.11
C GLN A 216 8.37 13.26 14.46
N ARG A 217 8.44 12.72 15.69
CA ARG A 217 7.45 11.74 16.17
C ARG A 217 6.07 12.34 16.27
N GLN A 218 5.96 13.60 16.70
CA GLN A 218 4.70 14.31 16.81
C GLN A 218 3.97 14.35 15.46
N ALA A 219 4.65 14.78 14.39
CA ALA A 219 4.06 14.85 13.06
C ALA A 219 3.68 13.46 12.53
N TYR A 220 4.55 12.48 12.70
CA TYR A 220 4.28 11.11 12.24
C TYR A 220 3.13 10.46 13.03
N ALA A 221 3.12 10.60 14.35
CA ALA A 221 2.06 10.08 15.22
C ALA A 221 0.70 10.69 14.89
N ALA A 222 0.65 12.00 14.69
CA ALA A 222 -0.56 12.69 14.27
C ALA A 222 -1.08 12.18 12.91
N TRP A 223 -0.18 11.87 11.98
CA TRP A 223 -0.54 11.36 10.67
C TRP A 223 -1.05 9.90 10.71
N ILE A 224 -0.45 9.04 11.53
CA ILE A 224 -0.97 7.70 11.85
C ILE A 224 -2.36 7.81 12.48
N TYR A 225 -2.52 8.70 13.46
CA TYR A 225 -3.81 8.92 14.13
C TYR A 225 -4.91 9.31 13.14
N GLU A 226 -4.64 10.21 12.19
CA GLU A 226 -5.62 10.58 11.15
C GLU A 226 -5.98 9.38 10.26
N GLY A 227 -5.03 8.54 9.91
CA GLY A 227 -5.28 7.28 9.22
C GLY A 227 -6.16 6.32 10.04
N ASP A 228 -5.91 6.20 11.34
CA ASP A 228 -6.75 5.42 12.27
C ASP A 228 -8.17 6.00 12.38
N GLN A 229 -8.34 7.34 12.32
CA GLN A 229 -9.66 7.95 12.28
C GLN A 229 -10.44 7.61 10.99
N ILE A 230 -9.75 7.36 9.86
CA ILE A 230 -10.40 6.83 8.65
C ILE A 230 -10.94 5.43 8.92
N VAL A 231 -10.17 4.57 9.58
CA VAL A 231 -10.64 3.23 10.01
C VAL A 231 -11.89 3.37 10.88
N GLY A 232 -11.87 4.27 11.89
CA GLY A 232 -13.01 4.54 12.76
C GLY A 232 -14.27 4.93 11.99
N ARG A 233 -14.15 5.87 11.03
CA ARG A 233 -15.27 6.29 10.19
C ARG A 233 -15.87 5.13 9.38
N VAL A 234 -15.03 4.25 8.84
CA VAL A 234 -15.49 3.05 8.10
C VAL A 234 -16.26 2.10 9.03
N LEU A 235 -15.71 1.78 10.21
CA LEU A 235 -16.37 0.91 11.19
C LEU A 235 -17.71 1.49 11.66
N ASP A 236 -17.76 2.79 11.90
CA ASP A 236 -18.98 3.48 12.34
C ASP A 236 -20.02 3.58 11.22
N ALA A 237 -19.60 3.74 9.95
CA ALA A 237 -20.51 3.70 8.80
C ALA A 237 -21.16 2.32 8.65
N LEU A 238 -20.39 1.24 8.77
CA LEU A 238 -20.92 -0.13 8.76
C LEU A 238 -21.94 -0.36 9.89
N ARG A 239 -21.64 0.11 11.11
CA ARG A 239 -22.54 0.01 12.25
C ARG A 239 -23.84 0.80 12.04
N LYS A 240 -23.74 2.07 11.60
CA LYS A 240 -24.90 2.92 11.31
C LYS A 240 -25.77 2.36 10.18
N ALA A 241 -25.16 1.70 9.23
CA ALA A 241 -25.87 1.03 8.13
C ALA A 241 -26.50 -0.32 8.52
N GLY A 242 -26.26 -0.82 9.75
CA GLY A 242 -26.74 -2.14 10.20
C GLY A 242 -25.99 -3.33 9.59
N LEU A 243 -24.78 -3.09 9.01
CA LEU A 243 -24.02 -4.09 8.25
C LEU A 243 -22.93 -4.78 9.08
N GLU A 244 -22.67 -4.30 10.31
CA GLU A 244 -21.53 -4.71 11.13
C GLU A 244 -21.45 -6.22 11.34
N GLN A 245 -22.59 -6.88 11.60
CA GLN A 245 -22.64 -8.30 11.95
C GLN A 245 -22.37 -9.21 10.77
N ASN A 246 -22.68 -8.78 9.55
CA ASN A 246 -22.46 -9.55 8.31
C ASN A 246 -21.37 -8.92 7.41
N THR A 247 -20.31 -8.41 8.03
CA THR A 247 -19.19 -7.81 7.28
C THR A 247 -17.85 -8.31 7.79
N ILE A 248 -17.05 -8.86 6.88
CA ILE A 248 -15.62 -9.11 7.09
C ILE A 248 -14.90 -7.77 6.95
N VAL A 249 -14.19 -7.35 8.00
CA VAL A 249 -13.31 -6.18 7.96
C VAL A 249 -11.87 -6.64 8.13
N ILE A 250 -11.02 -6.28 7.19
CA ILE A 250 -9.59 -6.56 7.20
C ILE A 250 -8.82 -5.25 7.25
N PHE A 251 -7.79 -5.20 8.09
CA PHE A 251 -6.77 -4.14 8.08
C PHE A 251 -5.38 -4.74 7.86
N SER A 252 -4.59 -4.11 6.99
CA SER A 252 -3.17 -4.38 6.83
C SER A 252 -2.43 -3.17 6.23
N SER A 253 -1.11 -3.29 6.03
CA SER A 253 -0.28 -2.31 5.31
C SER A 253 0.43 -2.97 4.14
N ASP A 254 0.69 -2.20 3.09
CA ASP A 254 1.30 -2.69 1.85
C ASP A 254 2.79 -2.98 1.95
N ASN A 255 3.50 -2.36 2.87
CA ASN A 255 4.91 -2.63 3.21
C ASN A 255 5.25 -2.05 4.58
N GLY A 256 6.44 -2.37 5.05
CA GLY A 256 6.98 -1.79 6.27
C GLY A 256 7.19 -0.28 6.16
N PRO A 257 7.52 0.41 7.27
CA PRO A 257 7.51 1.86 7.37
C PRO A 257 8.61 2.50 6.53
N ALA A 258 8.32 3.66 5.96
CA ALA A 258 9.29 4.49 5.27
C ALA A 258 10.21 5.25 6.27
N GLY A 259 11.22 5.93 5.73
CA GLY A 259 12.11 6.80 6.50
C GLY A 259 13.12 6.06 7.38
N GLN A 260 13.52 6.69 8.47
CA GLN A 260 14.51 6.15 9.42
C GLN A 260 13.82 5.71 10.71
N GLU A 261 14.42 4.79 11.44
CA GLU A 261 13.99 4.50 12.79
C GLU A 261 14.34 5.68 13.70
N TRP A 262 13.36 6.11 14.50
CA TRP A 262 13.61 7.18 15.46
C TRP A 262 14.63 6.72 16.52
N LYS A 263 15.64 7.58 16.76
CA LYS A 263 16.64 7.40 17.82
C LYS A 263 16.65 8.64 18.69
N PRO A 264 16.70 8.50 20.02
CA PRO A 264 16.71 9.65 20.95
C PRO A 264 17.80 10.69 20.64
N ASP A 265 18.97 10.20 20.21
CA ASP A 265 20.16 11.01 19.94
C ASP A 265 20.39 11.29 18.44
N ALA A 266 19.44 10.90 17.59
CA ALA A 266 19.56 11.13 16.16
C ALA A 266 19.35 12.62 15.87
N ARG A 267 20.39 13.25 15.33
CA ARG A 267 20.24 14.59 14.74
C ARG A 267 19.10 14.58 13.72
N PRO A 268 18.14 15.52 13.79
CA PRO A 268 17.10 15.61 12.75
C PRO A 268 17.77 15.63 11.38
N PRO A 269 17.23 14.90 10.38
CA PRO A 269 17.81 14.89 9.04
C PRO A 269 17.89 16.32 8.51
N THR A 270 19.12 16.76 8.20
CA THR A 270 19.35 18.06 7.59
C THR A 270 19.05 17.98 6.08
N PRO A 271 18.58 19.07 5.45
CA PRO A 271 18.48 19.13 4.00
C PRO A 271 19.87 18.89 3.40
N GLY A 272 20.09 17.71 2.78
CA GLY A 272 21.40 17.29 2.25
C GLY A 272 21.79 15.87 2.57
N ASP A 273 21.26 15.26 3.63
CA ASP A 273 21.53 13.86 3.98
C ASP A 273 20.71 12.91 3.08
N GLY A 274 21.17 12.76 1.85
CA GLY A 274 20.89 11.63 0.94
C GLY A 274 19.46 11.41 0.40
N ALA A 275 18.42 11.99 0.99
CA ALA A 275 17.03 11.73 0.62
C ALA A 275 16.19 12.98 0.24
N ALA A 276 16.71 14.18 0.41
CA ALA A 276 16.01 15.43 0.13
C ALA A 276 16.70 16.23 -1.00
N LYS A 277 16.68 15.71 -2.22
CA LYS A 277 16.86 16.55 -3.42
C LYS A 277 15.50 17.02 -3.88
N LYS A 278 15.18 18.26 -3.59
CA LYS A 278 14.10 19.18 -4.00
C LYS A 278 12.99 19.37 -2.97
N GLY A 279 12.93 20.59 -2.47
CA GLY A 279 11.82 21.16 -1.72
C GLY A 279 11.95 21.04 -0.21
N ASN A 280 11.30 21.94 0.50
CA ASN A 280 11.30 22.07 1.96
C ASN A 280 10.64 20.89 2.73
N ASP A 281 10.43 19.73 2.12
CA ASP A 281 9.85 18.57 2.77
C ASP A 281 10.96 17.79 3.49
N ARG A 282 11.11 18.06 4.78
CA ARG A 282 11.81 17.15 5.70
C ARG A 282 11.09 15.81 5.65
N ASP A 283 11.83 14.72 5.42
CA ASP A 283 11.26 13.38 5.58
C ASP A 283 10.97 13.13 7.07
N LEU A 284 9.74 13.34 7.46
CA LEU A 284 9.27 13.14 8.84
C LEU A 284 8.87 11.70 9.11
N SER A 285 9.11 10.77 8.18
CA SER A 285 8.77 9.36 8.36
C SER A 285 9.70 8.71 9.38
N VAL A 286 9.14 8.36 10.55
CA VAL A 286 9.83 7.68 11.66
C VAL A 286 9.07 6.45 12.14
N GLY A 287 8.39 5.77 11.22
CA GLY A 287 7.59 4.61 11.55
C GLY A 287 8.39 3.51 12.24
N SER A 288 7.70 2.73 13.07
CA SER A 288 8.29 1.67 13.89
C SER A 288 8.14 0.30 13.21
N THR A 289 9.25 -0.43 13.11
CA THR A 289 9.22 -1.84 12.71
C THR A 289 8.87 -2.79 13.87
N GLY A 290 8.81 -2.28 15.11
CA GLY A 290 8.62 -3.11 16.30
C GLY A 290 9.82 -4.03 16.59
N GLY A 291 11.04 -3.57 16.25
CA GLY A 291 12.30 -4.32 16.41
C GLY A 291 12.60 -5.34 15.31
N LEU A 292 11.83 -5.36 14.22
CA LEU A 292 12.14 -6.16 13.04
C LEU A 292 13.26 -5.52 12.22
N ARG A 293 14.17 -6.32 11.64
CA ARG A 293 15.27 -5.83 10.81
C ARG A 293 14.75 -5.26 9.49
N GLY A 294 15.37 -4.20 9.00
CA GLY A 294 15.04 -3.55 7.73
C GLY A 294 13.78 -2.70 7.82
N ARG A 295 13.36 -2.15 6.68
CA ARG A 295 12.24 -1.20 6.51
C ARG A 295 11.77 -1.24 5.05
N LYS A 296 10.87 -0.34 4.64
CA LYS A 296 10.47 -0.14 3.23
C LYS A 296 11.67 -0.22 2.29
N GLY A 297 11.55 -1.01 1.24
CA GLY A 297 12.63 -1.28 0.28
C GLY A 297 13.52 -2.47 0.64
N SER A 298 13.42 -3.04 1.86
CA SER A 298 14.20 -4.18 2.31
C SER A 298 13.36 -5.46 2.38
N LEU A 299 13.92 -6.59 1.94
CA LEU A 299 13.26 -7.91 2.05
C LEU A 299 13.29 -8.50 3.47
N PHE A 300 14.07 -7.91 4.41
CA PHE A 300 14.02 -8.30 5.81
C PHE A 300 12.63 -8.09 6.40
N GLU A 301 12.36 -8.75 7.52
CA GLU A 301 11.03 -8.76 8.12
C GLU A 301 10.45 -7.36 8.36
N GLY A 302 11.26 -6.36 8.73
CA GLY A 302 10.80 -4.97 8.90
C GLY A 302 10.30 -4.30 7.62
N GLY A 303 10.64 -4.81 6.44
CA GLY A 303 10.13 -4.32 5.16
C GLY A 303 8.90 -5.09 4.65
N VAL A 304 8.75 -6.37 5.04
CA VAL A 304 7.70 -7.25 4.47
C VAL A 304 6.74 -7.86 5.50
N ARG A 305 7.03 -7.79 6.80
CA ARG A 305 6.06 -8.17 7.85
C ARG A 305 5.28 -6.93 8.24
N THR A 306 3.97 -6.96 8.02
CA THR A 306 3.06 -5.84 8.29
C THR A 306 1.97 -6.24 9.28
N PRO A 307 1.24 -5.30 9.90
CA PRO A 307 0.08 -5.63 10.70
C PRO A 307 -0.97 -6.36 9.87
N PHE A 308 -1.67 -7.31 10.48
CA PHE A 308 -2.85 -7.92 9.88
C PHE A 308 -3.89 -8.19 10.97
N ILE A 309 -5.07 -7.60 10.80
CA ILE A 309 -6.21 -7.77 11.71
C ILE A 309 -7.42 -8.13 10.87
N VAL A 310 -8.17 -9.15 11.28
CA VAL A 310 -9.43 -9.54 10.65
C VAL A 310 -10.53 -9.63 11.69
N ARG A 311 -11.70 -9.04 11.38
CA ARG A 311 -12.94 -9.14 12.14
C ARG A 311 -14.04 -9.71 11.27
N TRP A 312 -14.70 -10.75 11.76
CA TRP A 312 -15.90 -11.33 11.16
C TRP A 312 -16.76 -11.90 12.29
N PRO A 313 -17.76 -11.15 12.77
CA PRO A 313 -18.58 -11.57 13.92
C PRO A 313 -19.20 -12.96 13.72
N GLY A 314 -19.17 -13.79 14.76
CA GLY A 314 -19.68 -15.15 14.70
C GLY A 314 -18.78 -16.17 13.99
N HIS A 315 -17.75 -15.74 13.25
CA HIS A 315 -16.86 -16.62 12.47
C HIS A 315 -15.39 -16.52 12.91
N VAL A 316 -14.91 -15.33 13.24
CA VAL A 316 -13.55 -15.08 13.75
C VAL A 316 -13.63 -14.84 15.25
N PRO A 317 -12.91 -15.61 16.08
CA PRO A 317 -12.89 -15.39 17.54
C PRO A 317 -12.38 -13.99 17.87
N ALA A 318 -13.17 -13.24 18.64
CA ALA A 318 -12.81 -11.91 19.09
C ALA A 318 -11.68 -11.94 20.14
N ASN A 319 -10.92 -10.86 20.23
CA ASN A 319 -9.82 -10.64 21.18
C ASN A 319 -8.78 -11.78 21.16
N THR A 320 -8.45 -12.27 19.98
CA THR A 320 -7.48 -13.37 19.79
C THR A 320 -6.26 -12.91 19.00
N THR A 321 -5.16 -13.64 19.21
CA THR A 321 -3.91 -13.42 18.47
C THR A 321 -3.42 -14.75 17.90
N ASN A 322 -3.27 -14.81 16.59
CA ASN A 322 -2.63 -15.94 15.91
C ASN A 322 -1.12 -15.67 15.77
N VAL A 323 -0.31 -16.47 16.45
CA VAL A 323 1.16 -16.37 16.45
C VAL A 323 1.82 -17.48 15.62
N ASN A 324 1.07 -18.47 15.18
CA ASN A 324 1.61 -19.70 14.61
C ASN A 324 1.47 -19.77 13.08
N THR A 325 0.34 -19.30 12.54
CA THR A 325 0.07 -19.40 11.10
C THR A 325 0.84 -18.35 10.33
N VAL A 326 1.66 -18.78 9.39
CA VAL A 326 2.24 -17.90 8.36
C VAL A 326 1.14 -17.56 7.36
N PHE A 327 0.64 -16.32 7.41
CA PHE A 327 -0.36 -15.80 6.50
C PHE A 327 0.27 -14.74 5.59
N SER A 328 -0.16 -14.67 4.33
CA SER A 328 0.45 -13.76 3.37
C SER A 328 -0.58 -13.07 2.50
N ALA A 329 -0.19 -11.95 1.89
CA ALA A 329 -1.05 -11.18 0.99
C ALA A 329 -1.59 -12.01 -0.19
N VAL A 330 -0.84 -13.00 -0.70
CA VAL A 330 -1.35 -13.91 -1.76
C VAL A 330 -2.46 -14.84 -1.28
N ASP A 331 -2.57 -15.08 0.03
CA ASP A 331 -3.60 -15.94 0.63
C ASP A 331 -4.95 -15.22 0.74
N LEU A 332 -4.97 -13.88 0.62
CA LEU A 332 -6.20 -13.09 0.70
C LEU A 332 -7.21 -13.52 -0.35
N LEU A 333 -6.77 -13.69 -1.61
CA LEU A 333 -7.68 -14.04 -2.69
C LEU A 333 -8.37 -15.40 -2.46
N PRO A 334 -7.67 -16.53 -2.30
CA PRO A 334 -8.34 -17.82 -2.08
C PRO A 334 -9.11 -17.88 -0.76
N THR A 335 -8.65 -17.20 0.29
CA THR A 335 -9.36 -17.17 1.59
C THR A 335 -10.66 -16.36 1.51
N LEU A 336 -10.64 -15.19 0.87
CA LEU A 336 -11.83 -14.37 0.70
C LEU A 336 -12.83 -14.98 -0.30
N CYS A 337 -12.34 -15.63 -1.35
CA CYS A 337 -13.21 -16.40 -2.24
C CYS A 337 -13.93 -17.53 -1.49
N ALA A 338 -13.22 -18.26 -0.63
CA ALA A 338 -13.83 -19.28 0.22
C ALA A 338 -14.88 -18.70 1.18
N ALA A 339 -14.57 -17.57 1.84
CA ALA A 339 -15.51 -16.88 2.73
C ALA A 339 -16.77 -16.37 1.99
N ALA A 340 -16.63 -15.99 0.72
CA ALA A 340 -17.67 -15.46 -0.14
C ALA A 340 -18.47 -16.56 -0.88
N GLY A 341 -18.06 -17.83 -0.80
CA GLY A 341 -18.60 -18.89 -1.63
C GLY A 341 -18.31 -18.71 -3.13
N ALA A 342 -17.23 -17.99 -3.46
CA ALA A 342 -16.77 -17.81 -4.82
C ALA A 342 -15.88 -18.98 -5.26
N VAL A 343 -16.21 -19.57 -6.40
CA VAL A 343 -15.44 -20.68 -6.98
C VAL A 343 -14.30 -20.12 -7.81
N LEU A 344 -13.08 -20.58 -7.52
CA LEU A 344 -11.91 -20.29 -8.34
C LEU A 344 -11.92 -21.22 -9.56
N PRO A 345 -11.66 -20.72 -10.78
CA PRO A 345 -11.57 -21.57 -11.97
C PRO A 345 -10.43 -22.59 -11.86
N ASP A 346 -10.59 -23.75 -12.49
CA ASP A 346 -9.60 -24.84 -12.48
C ASP A 346 -8.25 -24.43 -13.10
N ASP A 347 -8.24 -23.46 -13.98
CA ASP A 347 -7.04 -22.90 -14.61
C ASP A 347 -6.41 -21.75 -13.81
N TYR A 348 -7.00 -21.31 -12.72
CA TYR A 348 -6.39 -20.33 -11.83
C TYR A 348 -5.11 -20.89 -11.17
N ARG A 349 -3.99 -20.26 -11.42
CA ARG A 349 -2.67 -20.64 -10.88
C ARG A 349 -2.20 -19.69 -9.79
N GLY A 350 -2.93 -19.69 -8.65
CA GLY A 350 -2.59 -18.88 -7.48
C GLY A 350 -1.38 -19.40 -6.70
N ASP A 351 -0.62 -18.48 -6.14
CA ASP A 351 0.48 -18.78 -5.23
C ASP A 351 0.01 -18.87 -3.76
N GLY A 352 -1.18 -18.35 -3.48
CA GLY A 352 -1.80 -18.36 -2.16
C GLY A 352 -2.48 -19.69 -1.81
N GLU A 353 -2.86 -19.81 -0.54
CA GLU A 353 -3.62 -20.92 0.04
C GLU A 353 -4.88 -20.38 0.72
N ASN A 354 -5.93 -21.20 0.73
CA ASN A 354 -7.11 -20.89 1.52
C ASN A 354 -6.84 -21.19 3.00
N LEU A 355 -6.71 -20.15 3.80
CA LEU A 355 -6.43 -20.24 5.23
C LEU A 355 -7.62 -19.78 6.11
N ILE A 356 -8.84 -19.92 5.60
CA ILE A 356 -10.08 -19.56 6.33
C ILE A 356 -10.17 -20.25 7.71
N ALA A 357 -9.69 -21.49 7.81
CA ALA A 357 -9.67 -22.24 9.06
C ALA A 357 -8.78 -21.57 10.13
N ALA A 358 -7.70 -20.90 9.73
CA ALA A 358 -6.88 -20.11 10.66
C ALA A 358 -7.64 -18.88 11.19
N TRP A 359 -8.49 -18.24 10.36
CA TRP A 359 -9.38 -17.17 10.82
C TRP A 359 -10.43 -17.65 11.82
N GLN A 360 -10.85 -18.91 11.70
CA GLN A 360 -11.76 -19.56 12.63
C GLN A 360 -11.08 -20.04 13.94
N GLY A 361 -9.80 -19.69 14.15
CA GLY A 361 -9.03 -20.08 15.32
C GLY A 361 -8.45 -21.51 15.28
N LYS A 362 -8.55 -22.22 14.16
CA LYS A 362 -7.96 -23.55 14.02
C LYS A 362 -6.45 -23.46 13.77
N ALA A 363 -5.70 -24.44 14.27
CA ALA A 363 -4.28 -24.56 13.95
C ALA A 363 -4.12 -24.98 12.48
N VAL A 364 -3.48 -24.12 11.70
CA VAL A 364 -3.22 -24.35 10.28
C VAL A 364 -1.77 -23.97 9.98
N SER A 365 -1.05 -24.88 9.33
CA SER A 365 0.29 -24.61 8.81
C SER A 365 0.22 -24.36 7.31
N ARG A 366 0.94 -23.32 6.86
CA ARG A 366 1.13 -23.05 5.44
C ARG A 366 1.98 -24.18 4.82
N THR A 367 1.61 -24.62 3.61
CA THR A 367 2.31 -25.71 2.91
C THR A 367 3.16 -25.20 1.74
N LYS A 368 2.76 -24.09 1.10
CA LYS A 368 3.50 -23.48 -0.02
C LYS A 368 4.53 -22.47 0.50
N PRO A 369 5.76 -22.46 0.01
CA PRO A 369 6.73 -21.44 0.34
C PRO A 369 6.32 -20.06 -0.23
N LEU A 370 6.83 -19.00 0.37
CA LEU A 370 6.71 -17.62 -0.12
C LEU A 370 8.00 -17.21 -0.81
N PHE A 371 7.88 -16.50 -1.93
CA PHE A 371 9.01 -16.01 -2.71
C PHE A 371 8.93 -14.52 -2.97
N TRP A 372 10.09 -13.87 -2.97
CA TRP A 372 10.25 -12.45 -3.28
C TRP A 372 11.30 -12.25 -4.33
N LYS A 373 11.05 -11.28 -5.22
CA LYS A 373 12.02 -10.71 -6.14
C LYS A 373 11.82 -9.20 -6.17
N VAL A 374 12.89 -8.45 -5.98
CA VAL A 374 12.92 -6.99 -6.07
C VAL A 374 13.95 -6.52 -7.09
N HIS A 375 13.84 -5.26 -7.54
CA HIS A 375 14.74 -4.71 -8.56
C HIS A 375 16.15 -4.48 -8.05
N ALA A 376 16.32 -4.07 -6.78
CA ALA A 376 17.58 -3.57 -6.25
C ALA A 376 17.99 -4.26 -4.93
N GLY A 377 19.25 -4.10 -4.57
CA GLY A 377 19.86 -4.64 -3.37
C GLY A 377 20.87 -5.74 -3.66
N SER A 378 21.73 -6.03 -2.69
CA SER A 378 22.73 -7.10 -2.77
C SER A 378 22.12 -8.51 -2.77
N ALA A 379 20.95 -8.66 -2.11
CA ALA A 379 20.17 -9.89 -2.09
C ALA A 379 18.72 -9.63 -2.55
N PRO A 380 18.48 -9.50 -3.89
CA PRO A 380 17.17 -9.13 -4.43
C PRO A 380 16.15 -10.28 -4.42
N PHE A 381 16.53 -11.47 -3.93
CA PHE A 381 15.67 -12.62 -3.80
C PHE A 381 15.55 -13.06 -2.35
N ALA A 382 14.36 -13.51 -1.98
CA ALA A 382 14.15 -14.20 -0.72
C ALA A 382 13.13 -15.33 -0.89
N MET A 383 13.20 -16.29 0.02
CA MET A 383 12.24 -17.38 0.14
C MET A 383 11.94 -17.59 1.63
N ARG A 384 10.67 -17.80 1.98
CA ARG A 384 10.26 -18.25 3.31
C ARG A 384 9.59 -19.63 3.21
N ASP A 385 10.06 -20.58 3.99
CA ASP A 385 9.48 -21.91 4.14
C ASP A 385 9.28 -22.18 5.64
N GLY A 386 8.03 -22.13 6.10
CA GLY A 386 7.71 -22.25 7.52
C GLY A 386 8.39 -21.16 8.37
N GLU A 387 9.26 -21.56 9.28
CA GLU A 387 10.02 -20.68 10.16
C GLU A 387 11.32 -20.15 9.54
N TRP A 388 11.75 -20.71 8.41
CA TRP A 388 13.02 -20.40 7.78
C TRP A 388 12.87 -19.36 6.67
N LYS A 389 13.76 -18.39 6.64
CA LYS A 389 13.84 -17.38 5.60
C LYS A 389 15.26 -17.28 5.04
N LEU A 390 15.36 -17.47 3.74
CA LEU A 390 16.61 -17.43 2.97
C LEU A 390 16.61 -16.17 2.10
N TYR A 391 17.76 -15.50 2.05
CA TYR A 391 18.08 -14.41 1.14
C TYR A 391 19.18 -14.86 0.18
N ALA A 392 19.13 -14.41 -1.08
CA ALA A 392 20.11 -14.76 -2.08
C ALA A 392 20.44 -13.61 -3.01
N ASP A 393 21.71 -13.54 -3.44
CA ASP A 393 22.14 -12.72 -4.56
C ASP A 393 21.58 -13.25 -5.90
N PRO A 394 21.72 -12.52 -7.02
CA PRO A 394 21.20 -12.97 -8.31
C PRO A 394 21.78 -14.31 -8.78
N GLU A 395 23.03 -14.59 -8.46
CA GLU A 395 23.75 -15.79 -8.85
C GLU A 395 23.54 -16.96 -7.86
N GLY A 396 22.98 -16.71 -6.68
CA GLY A 396 22.83 -17.69 -5.60
C GLY A 396 24.15 -18.09 -4.92
N LYS A 397 25.19 -17.25 -5.08
CA LYS A 397 26.52 -17.50 -4.48
C LYS A 397 26.62 -17.05 -3.05
N HIS A 398 25.89 -15.96 -2.72
CA HIS A 398 25.81 -15.43 -1.37
C HIS A 398 24.40 -15.65 -0.85
N VAL A 399 24.28 -16.47 0.18
CA VAL A 399 23.01 -16.77 0.83
C VAL A 399 23.11 -16.50 2.32
N GLU A 400 22.01 -15.97 2.88
CA GLU A 400 21.84 -15.81 4.33
C GLU A 400 20.58 -16.59 4.74
N LEU A 401 20.61 -17.25 5.90
CA LEU A 401 19.51 -18.03 6.45
C LEU A 401 19.17 -17.60 7.87
N TYR A 402 17.89 -17.32 8.12
CA TYR A 402 17.38 -16.94 9.44
C TYR A 402 16.17 -17.79 9.85
N ASN A 403 16.05 -18.07 11.16
CA ASN A 403 14.81 -18.58 11.74
C ASN A 403 13.97 -17.39 12.21
N VAL A 404 13.05 -16.91 11.38
CA VAL A 404 12.27 -15.68 11.62
C VAL A 404 11.12 -15.83 12.62
N VAL A 405 10.95 -17.02 13.20
CA VAL A 405 10.04 -17.28 14.33
C VAL A 405 10.77 -17.12 15.65
N GLN A 406 11.96 -17.70 15.79
CA GLN A 406 12.77 -17.63 17.01
C GLN A 406 13.57 -16.33 17.08
N ASP A 407 14.05 -15.84 15.96
CA ASP A 407 14.80 -14.59 15.80
C ASP A 407 14.08 -13.69 14.79
N ARG A 408 13.01 -13.04 15.24
CA ARG A 408 12.21 -12.13 14.40
C ARG A 408 12.97 -10.89 13.92
N ALA A 409 14.09 -10.56 14.57
CA ALA A 409 14.97 -9.44 14.25
C ALA A 409 16.09 -9.81 13.27
N GLU A 410 16.19 -11.08 12.87
CA GLU A 410 17.17 -11.58 11.89
C GLU A 410 18.60 -11.20 12.26
N THR A 411 18.96 -11.40 13.53
CA THR A 411 20.28 -11.07 14.10
C THR A 411 21.28 -12.22 14.02
N LYS A 412 20.77 -13.47 14.00
CA LYS A 412 21.58 -14.67 14.02
C LYS A 412 21.54 -15.40 12.68
N GLU A 413 22.58 -15.21 11.89
CA GLU A 413 22.77 -15.91 10.61
C GLU A 413 23.11 -17.39 10.85
N LEU A 414 22.44 -18.32 10.14
CA LEU A 414 22.47 -19.76 10.40
C LEU A 414 22.83 -20.61 9.16
N SER A 415 23.30 -20.03 8.06
CA SER A 415 23.59 -20.76 6.81
C SER A 415 24.62 -21.85 6.99
N GLN A 416 25.71 -21.54 7.71
CA GLN A 416 26.80 -22.47 7.96
C GLN A 416 26.40 -23.69 8.79
N GLN A 417 25.35 -23.57 9.60
CA GLN A 417 24.87 -24.61 10.50
C GLN A 417 23.80 -25.51 9.83
N ASN A 418 23.28 -25.11 8.66
CA ASN A 418 22.16 -25.79 8.00
C ASN A 418 22.39 -26.02 6.50
N PRO A 419 23.50 -26.70 6.08
CA PRO A 419 23.86 -26.83 4.67
C PRO A 419 22.81 -27.59 3.82
N GLU A 420 22.17 -28.62 4.37
CA GLU A 420 21.11 -29.37 3.65
C GLU A 420 19.87 -28.50 3.43
N LEU A 421 19.47 -27.70 4.43
CA LEU A 421 18.35 -26.78 4.32
C LEU A 421 18.64 -25.68 3.27
N ILE A 422 19.84 -25.13 3.27
CA ILE A 422 20.31 -24.17 2.25
C ILE A 422 20.21 -24.78 0.85
N ALA A 423 20.74 -26.01 0.65
CA ALA A 423 20.69 -26.67 -0.66
C ALA A 423 19.25 -26.84 -1.15
N ARG A 424 18.35 -27.30 -0.29
CA ARG A 424 16.92 -27.50 -0.60
C ARG A 424 16.23 -26.16 -0.93
N MET A 425 16.42 -25.13 -0.10
CA MET A 425 15.76 -23.83 -0.31
C MET A 425 16.32 -23.11 -1.53
N THR A 426 17.63 -23.17 -1.78
CA THR A 426 18.26 -22.58 -2.97
C THR A 426 17.79 -23.27 -4.25
N GLN A 427 17.65 -24.60 -4.24
CA GLN A 427 17.07 -25.34 -5.36
C GLN A 427 15.62 -24.90 -5.65
N ALA A 428 14.77 -24.80 -4.60
CA ALA A 428 13.40 -24.34 -4.74
C ALA A 428 13.31 -22.90 -5.25
N LEU A 429 14.15 -22.00 -4.74
CA LEU A 429 14.24 -20.61 -5.21
C LEU A 429 14.66 -20.52 -6.67
N SER A 430 15.66 -21.33 -7.08
CA SER A 430 16.11 -21.39 -8.48
C SER A 430 15.03 -21.91 -9.41
N ALA A 431 14.34 -22.98 -9.03
CA ALA A 431 13.21 -23.52 -9.80
C ALA A 431 12.09 -22.47 -9.96
N TRP A 432 11.76 -21.72 -8.90
CA TRP A 432 10.79 -20.64 -8.99
C TRP A 432 11.26 -19.51 -9.91
N LYS A 433 12.53 -19.09 -9.84
CA LYS A 433 13.12 -18.06 -10.72
C LYS A 433 12.94 -18.39 -12.20
N GLU A 434 13.10 -19.65 -12.59
CA GLU A 434 12.92 -20.09 -13.99
C GLU A 434 11.46 -19.96 -14.47
N THR A 435 10.47 -19.90 -13.58
CA THR A 435 9.06 -19.70 -13.93
C THR A 435 8.72 -18.23 -14.21
N LEU A 436 9.62 -17.30 -13.92
CA LEU A 436 9.34 -15.87 -14.03
C LEU A 436 9.54 -15.35 -15.46
N PRO A 437 8.73 -14.38 -15.90
CA PRO A 437 8.93 -13.76 -17.21
C PRO A 437 10.28 -13.03 -17.28
N LYS A 438 10.93 -13.12 -18.43
CA LYS A 438 12.22 -12.44 -18.69
C LYS A 438 12.02 -10.95 -19.01
N ILE A 439 10.88 -10.60 -19.55
CA ILE A 439 10.49 -9.22 -19.91
C ILE A 439 9.05 -8.97 -19.43
N PRO A 440 8.68 -7.73 -19.16
CA PRO A 440 7.29 -7.39 -18.84
C PRO A 440 6.38 -7.64 -20.06
N ASN A 441 5.08 -7.85 -19.79
CA ASN A 441 4.08 -7.97 -20.85
C ASN A 441 4.08 -6.68 -21.71
N PRO A 442 4.35 -6.75 -23.04
CA PRO A 442 4.41 -5.58 -23.91
C PRO A 442 3.08 -4.83 -24.02
N ASP A 443 1.93 -5.50 -23.78
CA ASP A 443 0.62 -4.88 -23.75
C ASP A 443 0.42 -3.99 -22.51
N CYS A 444 1.29 -4.09 -21.52
CA CYS A 444 1.27 -3.33 -20.27
C CYS A 444 2.31 -2.22 -20.20
N VAL A 445 2.83 -1.80 -21.36
CA VAL A 445 3.83 -0.74 -21.48
C VAL A 445 3.24 0.43 -22.26
N SER A 446 3.39 1.65 -21.73
CA SER A 446 2.91 2.87 -22.38
C SER A 446 3.55 3.08 -23.75
N LYS A 447 2.73 3.41 -24.74
CA LYS A 447 3.19 3.76 -26.10
C LYS A 447 3.79 5.16 -26.14
N ASP A 448 3.37 6.05 -25.26
CA ASP A 448 3.92 7.39 -25.09
C ASP A 448 5.25 7.30 -24.34
N ARG A 449 6.26 6.78 -25.05
CA ARG A 449 7.65 6.86 -24.61
C ARG A 449 8.08 8.30 -24.80
N GLY A 450 7.70 9.17 -23.87
CA GLY A 450 8.03 10.57 -23.92
C GLY A 450 9.49 10.76 -24.28
N THR A 451 9.73 11.52 -25.32
CA THR A 451 10.98 12.22 -25.52
C THR A 451 11.20 13.02 -24.26
N GLY A 452 12.07 12.50 -23.38
CA GLY A 452 12.29 13.07 -22.06
C GLY A 452 12.89 14.46 -22.17
N SER A 453 12.08 15.49 -22.08
CA SER A 453 12.50 16.82 -21.66
C SER A 453 11.35 17.79 -21.33
N GLU A 454 10.11 17.51 -21.72
CA GLU A 454 9.05 18.49 -21.51
C GLU A 454 7.79 17.86 -20.93
N LYS A 455 7.67 17.80 -19.62
CA LYS A 455 6.45 17.91 -18.78
C LYS A 455 6.69 17.45 -17.35
N ARG A 456 7.63 18.10 -16.69
CA ARG A 456 7.72 18.07 -15.23
C ARG A 456 7.09 19.34 -14.65
N SER A 457 5.81 19.55 -14.97
CA SER A 457 5.02 20.58 -14.33
C SER A 457 3.54 20.38 -14.64
N GLN A 458 2.92 19.46 -13.94
CA GLN A 458 1.49 19.46 -13.66
C GLN A 458 1.25 18.35 -12.63
N GLU A 459 1.66 18.58 -11.37
CA GLU A 459 0.80 18.21 -10.26
C GLU A 459 -0.42 19.11 -10.39
N THR A 460 -1.46 18.59 -11.02
CA THR A 460 -2.73 19.28 -11.09
C THR A 460 -3.31 19.29 -9.68
N GLU A 461 -3.15 20.42 -9.04
CA GLU A 461 -4.04 20.84 -7.97
C GLU A 461 -5.47 20.70 -8.46
N SER A 462 -6.30 20.04 -7.65
CA SER A 462 -7.75 20.00 -7.82
C SER A 462 -8.28 21.42 -7.91
N PRO A 463 -9.32 21.71 -8.70
CA PRO A 463 -9.89 23.03 -8.74
C PRO A 463 -10.53 23.38 -7.40
N GLU A 464 -9.84 24.19 -6.61
CA GLU A 464 -10.48 24.98 -5.56
C GLU A 464 -11.35 26.07 -6.19
N PRO A 465 -12.42 26.51 -5.51
CA PRO A 465 -13.28 27.53 -6.02
C PRO A 465 -12.49 28.84 -6.18
N THR A 466 -12.63 29.44 -7.33
CA THR A 466 -11.98 30.65 -7.82
C THR A 466 -11.80 31.77 -6.78
N THR A 467 -10.61 31.80 -6.16
CA THR A 467 -9.98 33.05 -5.77
C THR A 467 -8.56 33.02 -6.31
N LYS A 468 -8.26 33.93 -7.23
CA LYS A 468 -6.94 34.06 -7.85
C LYS A 468 -5.88 34.14 -6.77
N ALA A 469 -4.94 33.14 -6.77
CA ALA A 469 -3.72 33.26 -5.98
C ALA A 469 -2.99 34.55 -6.35
N PRO A 470 -2.46 35.29 -5.37
CA PRO A 470 -1.75 36.51 -5.66
C PRO A 470 -0.53 36.19 -6.53
N VAL A 471 -0.50 36.77 -7.71
CA VAL A 471 0.71 36.83 -8.56
C VAL A 471 1.81 37.39 -7.65
N ARG A 472 2.90 36.60 -7.45
CA ARG A 472 4.05 37.08 -6.66
C ARG A 472 4.52 38.36 -7.32
N ASP A 473 4.28 39.49 -6.67
CA ASP A 473 4.75 40.78 -7.14
C ASP A 473 6.28 40.79 -7.15
N ARG A 474 6.85 40.64 -8.35
CA ARG A 474 8.28 40.74 -8.57
C ARG A 474 8.76 42.16 -8.75
N ASN A 475 7.83 43.12 -8.89
CA ASN A 475 8.17 44.55 -8.98
C ASN A 475 8.79 45.07 -7.67
N GLY A 476 8.28 44.62 -6.54
CA GLY A 476 8.84 45.01 -5.24
C GLY A 476 10.31 44.61 -5.07
N PRO A 477 10.71 43.36 -5.31
CA PRO A 477 12.12 42.96 -5.35
C PRO A 477 12.95 43.69 -6.39
N PHE A 478 12.49 43.85 -7.63
CA PHE A 478 13.20 44.56 -8.67
C PHE A 478 13.53 45.98 -8.22
N ASN A 479 12.51 46.78 -7.81
CA ASN A 479 12.69 48.16 -7.36
C ASN A 479 13.58 48.32 -6.13
N ARG A 480 13.73 47.27 -5.32
CA ARG A 480 14.62 47.26 -4.15
C ARG A 480 16.08 47.03 -4.52
N TRP A 481 16.32 46.25 -5.56
CA TRP A 481 17.65 45.87 -5.99
C TRP A 481 18.22 46.81 -7.06
N ASP A 482 17.39 47.44 -7.89
CA ASP A 482 17.76 48.51 -8.79
C ASP A 482 18.04 49.80 -7.95
N THR A 483 19.25 49.82 -7.41
CA THR A 483 19.67 50.85 -6.44
C THR A 483 19.98 52.19 -7.11
N ASN A 484 20.46 52.14 -8.36
CA ASN A 484 20.77 53.35 -9.15
C ASN A 484 19.56 53.87 -9.94
N LYS A 485 18.44 53.11 -9.96
CA LYS A 485 17.17 53.41 -10.65
C LYS A 485 17.29 53.62 -12.15
N ASP A 486 18.20 52.91 -12.79
CA ASP A 486 18.41 52.95 -14.23
C ASP A 486 17.47 51.99 -15.01
N GLY A 487 16.69 51.16 -14.30
CA GLY A 487 15.72 50.23 -14.89
C GLY A 487 16.30 48.87 -15.24
N PHE A 488 17.52 48.63 -14.84
CA PHE A 488 18.23 47.34 -15.01
C PHE A 488 18.84 46.88 -13.69
N LEU A 489 19.05 45.59 -13.55
CA LEU A 489 19.85 45.01 -12.45
C LEU A 489 21.18 44.56 -13.02
N THR A 490 22.26 45.04 -12.43
CA THR A 490 23.60 44.51 -12.66
C THR A 490 23.90 43.34 -11.71
N LEU A 491 24.94 42.57 -11.96
CA LEU A 491 25.35 41.48 -11.06
C LEU A 491 25.72 42.03 -9.66
N GLU A 492 26.22 43.25 -9.56
CA GLU A 492 26.56 43.91 -8.30
C GLU A 492 25.32 44.28 -7.47
N GLU A 493 24.23 44.69 -8.14
CA GLU A 493 22.93 45.03 -7.53
C GLU A 493 22.10 43.78 -7.21
N TYR A 494 22.44 42.64 -7.81
CA TYR A 494 21.74 41.38 -7.57
C TYR A 494 22.09 40.83 -6.18
N PRO A 495 21.13 40.34 -5.39
CA PRO A 495 21.38 39.93 -4.02
C PRO A 495 22.42 38.80 -3.92
N THR A 496 23.32 38.97 -2.95
CA THR A 496 24.30 37.94 -2.59
C THR A 496 23.61 36.75 -1.91
N ASP A 497 24.17 35.55 -2.08
CA ASP A 497 23.71 34.36 -1.37
C ASP A 497 24.05 34.51 0.13
N PRO A 498 23.04 34.42 1.03
CA PRO A 498 23.26 34.56 2.48
C PRO A 498 24.23 33.56 3.08
N LYS A 499 24.55 32.47 2.36
CA LYS A 499 25.40 31.39 2.87
C LYS A 499 26.88 31.55 2.56
N ASN A 500 27.24 32.23 1.47
CA ASN A 500 28.63 32.35 1.03
C ASN A 500 29.05 33.77 0.64
N GLY A 501 28.16 34.76 0.73
CA GLY A 501 28.44 36.16 0.44
C GLY A 501 28.78 36.48 -1.03
N ALA A 502 28.73 35.48 -1.92
CA ALA A 502 28.99 35.67 -3.34
C ALA A 502 27.72 36.10 -4.09
N ALA A 503 27.87 36.98 -5.09
CA ALA A 503 26.77 37.29 -6.00
C ALA A 503 26.26 36.00 -6.65
N SER A 504 24.95 35.88 -6.76
CA SER A 504 24.28 34.68 -7.31
C SER A 504 24.36 34.67 -8.84
N GLU A 505 25.57 34.60 -9.39
CA GLU A 505 25.86 34.65 -10.83
C GLU A 505 25.01 33.66 -11.64
N GLY A 506 24.84 32.44 -11.13
CA GLY A 506 23.99 31.44 -11.77
C GLY A 506 22.50 31.77 -11.77
N ARG A 507 22.02 32.57 -10.80
CA ARG A 507 20.64 33.09 -10.78
C ARG A 507 20.49 34.32 -11.67
N PHE A 508 21.47 35.20 -11.65
CA PHE A 508 21.50 36.38 -12.50
C PHE A 508 21.44 35.98 -13.98
N LYS A 509 22.31 35.08 -14.43
CA LYS A 509 22.33 34.53 -15.80
C LYS A 509 21.02 33.84 -16.24
N ARG A 510 20.14 33.44 -15.34
CA ARG A 510 18.81 32.90 -15.70
C ARG A 510 17.82 33.98 -16.10
N PHE A 511 18.02 35.19 -15.66
CA PHE A 511 17.18 36.35 -15.98
C PHE A 511 17.77 37.16 -17.11
N ASP A 512 19.07 37.24 -17.22
CA ASP A 512 19.81 37.86 -18.35
C ASP A 512 19.71 36.93 -19.59
N LYS A 513 18.62 37.07 -20.32
CA LYS A 513 18.31 36.17 -21.45
C LYS A 513 19.03 36.55 -22.72
N ASN A 514 19.41 37.80 -22.87
CA ASN A 514 20.12 38.31 -24.03
C ASN A 514 21.64 38.31 -23.84
N ASN A 515 22.13 37.93 -22.62
CA ASN A 515 23.54 37.86 -22.23
C ASN A 515 24.28 39.21 -22.37
N ASP A 516 23.60 40.31 -22.13
CA ASP A 516 24.22 41.64 -22.18
C ASP A 516 24.84 42.10 -20.87
N GLY A 517 24.79 41.26 -19.82
CA GLY A 517 25.32 41.52 -18.49
C GLY A 517 24.42 42.34 -17.61
N LYS A 518 23.18 42.58 -18.01
CA LYS A 518 22.15 43.30 -17.27
C LYS A 518 20.83 42.57 -17.35
N VAL A 519 20.01 42.68 -16.32
CA VAL A 519 18.66 42.11 -16.28
C VAL A 519 17.65 43.24 -16.33
N SER A 520 16.96 43.37 -17.41
CA SER A 520 15.89 44.37 -17.57
C SER A 520 14.69 44.01 -16.69
N ARG A 521 13.83 45.02 -16.42
CA ARG A 521 12.57 44.77 -15.70
C ARG A 521 11.69 43.74 -16.40
N GLU A 522 11.63 43.73 -17.72
CA GLU A 522 10.84 42.79 -18.50
C GLU A 522 11.41 41.33 -18.38
N GLU A 523 12.71 41.18 -18.36
CA GLU A 523 13.36 39.88 -18.14
C GLU A 523 13.15 39.33 -16.73
N PHE A 524 13.10 40.21 -15.71
CA PHE A 524 12.94 39.82 -14.31
C PHE A 524 11.47 39.60 -13.91
N VAL A 525 10.58 40.55 -14.28
CA VAL A 525 9.17 40.56 -13.88
C VAL A 525 8.28 39.85 -14.91
N GLY A 526 8.66 39.88 -16.18
CA GLY A 526 7.86 39.45 -17.31
C GLY A 526 7.10 40.63 -17.98
N PRO A 527 6.56 40.41 -19.18
CA PRO A 527 5.81 41.45 -19.89
C PRO A 527 4.57 41.89 -19.10
N PRO A 528 4.14 43.16 -19.22
CA PRO A 528 2.94 43.66 -18.55
C PRO A 528 1.72 42.81 -18.97
N ALA A 529 0.87 42.48 -18.01
CA ALA A 529 -0.38 41.76 -18.28
C ALA A 529 -1.24 42.62 -19.25
N LYS A 530 -1.62 42.00 -20.38
CA LYS A 530 -2.54 42.63 -21.36
C LYS A 530 -3.94 42.72 -20.78
#